data_054d80fcb9a5ab96842ec82bf0d50dc4
#
_entry.id   054d80fcb9a5ab96842ec82bf0d50dc4
#
_cell.length_a   1.000
_cell.length_b   1.000
_cell.length_c   1.000
_cell.angle_alpha   90.00
_cell.angle_beta   90.00
_cell.angle_gamma   90.00
#
_symmetry.space_group_name_H-M   'P 1'
#
loop_
_entity.id
_entity.type
_entity.pdbx_description
1 polymer ?
#
loop_
_entity_poly.entity_id
_entity_poly.type
_entity_poly.pdbx_seq_one_letter_code
_entity_poly.pdbx_strand_id
1 'polypeptide(L)'
;MFKARNIQYEIAERGRGLAFGGIGLIHKMVRELGIPEVIDKNLTILKLHLPYHESDHILNIAYNSILDGTCLEDIELRRNDEVFLNALGAQRIPDPTTAGDFCRRFQEEHIETLMHVINEVRLQVWRRQPAKFFEEAFIEGDGTIAPTTGECKEGMDISYDGIWGYHPLVISLANTQEPLFLVNRSGNRPSHEGAAARFDQAVELCRRAGFRKIRLRGDTDFSQTRHLDRWDEMGVKFIFGFDAVLPLRKIAESLPESAWRRLVRPSKYEVKTELRQRPENVKARIVKEREFRSIHLDSEDVAEFQYTPTHCQKPYRMVVCRKNLTIERGVKEIVDDIRYFFYITNNWDLSPDEIVFEANDRCNQENLIAQLKSGVRSMKMPVDNLVSNWAYMVMASLAWSLKAWLALFLPAQGRWREKHSEEKTTVLRMEFKKFIDTFVRIPAQIIKTGRRIVYRLLAWNPFQHIFLRAVEAFEHPLRC
;
A
#
# COMPACT_ATOMS: atom_id res chain seq x y z
N MET A 1 -20.83 -11.24 -31.62
CA MET A 1 -19.47 -11.19 -31.07
C MET A 1 -18.96 -12.61 -30.78
N PHE A 2 -19.69 -13.44 -30.09
CA PHE A 2 -19.33 -14.85 -29.81
C PHE A 2 -19.97 -15.77 -30.87
N LYS A 3 -19.16 -16.40 -31.76
CA LYS A 3 -19.63 -17.12 -32.94
C LYS A 3 -19.35 -18.61 -32.90
N ALA A 4 -18.61 -19.09 -31.91
CA ALA A 4 -18.27 -20.51 -31.79
C ALA A 4 -19.50 -21.34 -31.55
N ARG A 5 -19.79 -22.31 -32.41
CA ARG A 5 -20.94 -23.22 -32.32
C ARG A 5 -20.53 -24.68 -32.11
N ASN A 6 -19.33 -25.07 -32.58
CA ASN A 6 -18.82 -26.44 -32.46
C ASN A 6 -17.63 -26.40 -31.47
N ILE A 7 -17.93 -26.64 -30.20
CA ILE A 7 -16.93 -26.72 -29.14
C ILE A 7 -16.80 -28.22 -28.79
N GLN A 8 -15.57 -28.73 -28.87
CA GLN A 8 -15.25 -30.11 -28.49
C GLN A 8 -14.21 -30.08 -27.36
N TYR A 9 -14.27 -31.05 -26.48
CA TYR A 9 -13.33 -31.23 -25.39
C TYR A 9 -12.52 -32.50 -25.61
N GLU A 10 -11.21 -32.40 -25.45
CA GLU A 10 -10.29 -33.51 -25.51
C GLU A 10 -9.41 -33.53 -24.25
N ILE A 11 -9.05 -34.73 -23.80
CA ILE A 11 -8.09 -34.89 -22.71
C ILE A 11 -6.69 -35.01 -23.33
N ALA A 12 -5.83 -34.02 -22.98
CA ALA A 12 -4.45 -34.03 -23.45
C ALA A 12 -3.57 -34.92 -22.56
N GLU A 13 -3.03 -36.00 -23.10
CA GLU A 13 -2.15 -36.93 -22.34
C GLU A 13 -0.82 -36.31 -21.89
N ARG A 14 -0.34 -35.26 -22.55
CA ARG A 14 0.98 -34.63 -22.32
C ARG A 14 0.97 -33.13 -22.26
N GLY A 15 -0.17 -32.49 -22.15
CA GLY A 15 -0.28 -31.03 -22.01
C GLY A 15 0.03 -30.61 -20.57
N ARG A 16 1.01 -29.71 -20.40
CA ARG A 16 1.35 -29.13 -19.09
C ARG A 16 1.18 -27.62 -19.18
N GLY A 17 -0.06 -27.16 -19.18
CA GLY A 17 -0.42 -25.75 -19.23
C GLY A 17 -0.54 -25.15 -17.84
N LEU A 18 0.10 -23.99 -17.61
CA LEU A 18 -0.02 -23.19 -16.41
C LEU A 18 -0.61 -21.83 -16.77
N ALA A 19 -1.74 -21.46 -16.16
CA ALA A 19 -2.40 -20.17 -16.42
C ALA A 19 -1.60 -18.96 -15.87
N PHE A 20 -0.79 -19.18 -14.86
CA PHE A 20 -0.05 -18.17 -14.11
C PHE A 20 1.47 -18.30 -14.31
N GLY A 21 1.92 -18.41 -15.54
CA GLY A 21 3.35 -18.61 -15.85
C GLY A 21 4.28 -17.53 -15.32
N GLY A 22 3.78 -16.33 -15.07
CA GLY A 22 4.58 -15.27 -14.46
C GLY A 22 5.00 -15.51 -13.01
N ILE A 23 4.38 -16.48 -12.32
CA ILE A 23 4.77 -16.84 -10.94
C ILE A 23 6.22 -17.32 -10.87
N GLY A 24 6.73 -17.95 -11.94
CA GLY A 24 8.12 -18.39 -12.02
C GLY A 24 9.13 -17.26 -11.87
N LEU A 25 8.84 -16.09 -12.44
CA LEU A 25 9.70 -14.91 -12.30
C LEU A 25 9.72 -14.40 -10.84
N ILE A 26 8.54 -14.36 -10.21
CA ILE A 26 8.42 -13.94 -8.79
C ILE A 26 9.15 -14.94 -7.90
N HIS A 27 8.95 -16.24 -8.12
CA HIS A 27 9.65 -17.27 -7.36
C HIS A 27 11.16 -17.20 -7.54
N LYS A 28 11.65 -16.95 -8.75
CA LYS A 28 13.07 -16.73 -9.02
C LYS A 28 13.60 -15.54 -8.20
N MET A 29 12.89 -14.41 -8.19
CA MET A 29 13.25 -13.25 -7.36
C MET A 29 13.27 -13.61 -5.86
N VAL A 30 12.28 -14.33 -5.37
CA VAL A 30 12.21 -14.78 -3.96
C VAL A 30 13.43 -15.62 -3.58
N ARG A 31 13.86 -16.52 -4.48
CA ARG A 31 15.06 -17.35 -4.27
C ARG A 31 16.35 -16.54 -4.32
N GLU A 32 16.49 -15.62 -5.28
CA GLU A 32 17.67 -14.74 -5.41
C GLU A 32 17.84 -13.78 -4.22
N LEU A 33 16.73 -13.37 -3.61
CA LEU A 33 16.74 -12.54 -2.39
C LEU A 33 16.99 -13.36 -1.11
N GLY A 34 17.01 -14.68 -1.19
CA GLY A 34 17.22 -15.56 -0.04
C GLY A 34 16.07 -15.48 0.99
N ILE A 35 14.85 -15.17 0.53
CA ILE A 35 13.71 -14.96 1.44
C ILE A 35 13.41 -16.18 2.29
N PRO A 36 13.36 -17.42 1.75
CA PRO A 36 13.13 -18.61 2.56
C PRO A 36 14.20 -18.77 3.64
N GLU A 37 15.45 -18.64 3.28
CA GLU A 37 16.60 -18.85 4.16
C GLU A 37 16.62 -17.84 5.32
N VAL A 38 16.25 -16.57 5.04
CA VAL A 38 16.21 -15.52 6.07
C VAL A 38 15.00 -15.73 6.99
N ILE A 39 13.85 -16.15 6.47
CA ILE A 39 12.67 -16.47 7.27
C ILE A 39 12.99 -17.64 8.20
N ASP A 40 13.43 -18.77 7.66
CA ASP A 40 13.64 -20.00 8.44
C ASP A 40 14.76 -19.87 9.47
N LYS A 41 15.72 -18.96 9.24
CA LYS A 41 16.77 -18.65 10.21
C LYS A 41 16.25 -17.84 11.42
N ASN A 42 15.28 -16.97 11.21
CA ASN A 42 14.86 -16.00 12.23
C ASN A 42 13.53 -16.34 12.90
N LEU A 43 12.71 -17.19 12.29
CA LEU A 43 11.44 -17.65 12.84
C LEU A 43 11.54 -19.12 13.23
N THR A 44 11.14 -19.43 14.47
CA THR A 44 11.08 -20.79 15.00
C THR A 44 9.73 -20.99 15.67
N ILE A 45 8.72 -21.29 14.88
CA ILE A 45 7.31 -21.44 15.31
C ILE A 45 6.91 -22.91 15.29
N LEU A 46 7.42 -23.66 14.31
CA LEU A 46 7.12 -25.07 14.13
C LEU A 46 8.01 -25.93 15.03
N LYS A 47 7.41 -26.91 15.72
CA LYS A 47 8.17 -27.91 16.47
C LYS A 47 8.82 -28.96 15.59
N LEU A 48 8.24 -29.20 14.42
CA LEU A 48 8.70 -30.14 13.40
C LEU A 48 8.71 -29.44 12.06
N HIS A 49 9.83 -29.46 11.35
CA HIS A 49 10.02 -28.83 10.04
C HIS A 49 9.79 -29.79 8.85
N LEU A 50 9.10 -30.87 9.09
CA LEU A 50 8.68 -31.81 8.05
C LEU A 50 7.17 -31.95 8.08
N PRO A 51 6.49 -31.79 6.96
CA PRO A 51 7.04 -31.64 5.62
C PRO A 51 7.32 -30.18 5.18
N TYR A 52 7.06 -29.19 6.04
CA TYR A 52 7.12 -27.77 5.71
C TYR A 52 7.95 -26.98 6.70
N HIS A 53 8.61 -25.94 6.21
CA HIS A 53 9.26 -24.89 7.01
C HIS A 53 8.36 -23.67 7.16
N GLU A 54 8.72 -22.73 8.01
CA GLU A 54 8.01 -21.46 8.20
C GLU A 54 7.88 -20.69 6.90
N SER A 55 8.93 -20.65 6.10
CA SER A 55 8.94 -19.98 4.80
C SER A 55 7.93 -20.58 3.82
N ASP A 56 7.71 -21.89 3.84
CA ASP A 56 6.74 -22.56 2.97
C ASP A 56 5.31 -22.07 3.25
N HIS A 57 4.95 -21.92 4.53
CA HIS A 57 3.64 -21.41 4.94
C HIS A 57 3.46 -19.94 4.56
N ILE A 58 4.47 -19.11 4.85
CA ILE A 58 4.44 -17.67 4.58
C ILE A 58 4.33 -17.42 3.07
N LEU A 59 5.16 -18.09 2.27
CA LEU A 59 5.13 -17.96 0.82
C LEU A 59 3.85 -18.54 0.21
N ASN A 60 3.30 -19.62 0.76
CA ASN A 60 2.03 -20.18 0.32
C ASN A 60 0.89 -19.15 0.40
N ILE A 61 0.78 -18.43 1.53
CA ILE A 61 -0.22 -17.36 1.72
C ILE A 61 0.06 -16.18 0.77
N ALA A 62 1.32 -15.72 0.66
CA ALA A 62 1.68 -14.63 -0.24
C ALA A 62 1.41 -15.00 -1.72
N TYR A 63 1.78 -16.20 -2.13
CA TYR A 63 1.54 -16.68 -3.50
C TYR A 63 0.05 -16.89 -3.79
N ASN A 64 -0.74 -17.33 -2.82
CA ASN A 64 -2.18 -17.38 -2.98
C ASN A 64 -2.75 -16.01 -3.40
N SER A 65 -2.32 -14.93 -2.75
CA SER A 65 -2.70 -13.56 -3.14
C SER A 65 -2.19 -13.18 -4.54
N ILE A 66 -0.95 -13.53 -4.90
CA ILE A 66 -0.36 -13.26 -6.23
C ILE A 66 -1.09 -14.04 -7.33
N LEU A 67 -1.62 -15.19 -7.01
CA LEU A 67 -2.39 -16.04 -7.93
C LEU A 67 -3.89 -15.69 -7.96
N ASP A 68 -4.24 -14.50 -7.46
CA ASP A 68 -5.61 -13.98 -7.40
C ASP A 68 -6.53 -14.76 -6.44
N GLY A 69 -5.98 -15.46 -5.46
CA GLY A 69 -6.76 -16.10 -4.40
C GLY A 69 -7.54 -15.06 -3.58
N THR A 70 -8.78 -15.39 -3.24
CA THR A 70 -9.71 -14.51 -2.54
C THR A 70 -9.86 -14.86 -1.06
N CYS A 71 -9.53 -16.10 -0.72
CA CYS A 71 -9.60 -16.68 0.62
C CYS A 71 -8.52 -17.76 0.77
N LEU A 72 -8.38 -18.32 1.96
CA LEU A 72 -7.42 -19.40 2.20
C LEU A 72 -7.80 -20.68 1.45
N GLU A 73 -9.08 -20.94 1.27
CA GLU A 73 -9.63 -22.12 0.57
C GLU A 73 -9.12 -22.19 -0.88
N ASP A 74 -8.81 -21.07 -1.52
CA ASP A 74 -8.27 -21.03 -2.89
C ASP A 74 -6.87 -21.68 -3.01
N ILE A 75 -6.16 -21.90 -1.89
CA ILE A 75 -4.92 -22.68 -1.84
C ILE A 75 -5.15 -24.10 -2.36
N GLU A 76 -6.34 -24.68 -2.13
CA GLU A 76 -6.68 -26.03 -2.59
C GLU A 76 -6.59 -26.16 -4.11
N LEU A 77 -6.92 -25.10 -4.86
CA LEU A 77 -6.78 -25.05 -6.32
C LEU A 77 -5.31 -25.23 -6.77
N ARG A 78 -4.38 -24.75 -5.97
CA ARG A 78 -2.94 -24.83 -6.26
C ARG A 78 -2.33 -26.12 -5.77
N ARG A 79 -2.82 -26.63 -4.64
CA ARG A 79 -2.39 -27.89 -4.05
C ARG A 79 -2.69 -29.09 -4.98
N ASN A 80 -3.78 -29.02 -5.72
CA ASN A 80 -4.22 -30.06 -6.64
C ASN A 80 -3.74 -29.83 -8.10
N ASP A 81 -2.97 -28.76 -8.36
CA ASP A 81 -2.40 -28.47 -9.68
C ASP A 81 -0.96 -28.99 -9.77
N GLU A 82 -0.78 -30.21 -10.29
CA GLU A 82 0.56 -30.80 -10.48
C GLU A 82 1.47 -29.94 -11.36
N VAL A 83 0.90 -29.21 -12.32
CA VAL A 83 1.69 -28.37 -13.22
C VAL A 83 2.25 -27.18 -12.45
N PHE A 84 1.45 -26.58 -11.58
CA PHE A 84 1.87 -25.51 -10.67
C PHE A 84 2.96 -26.00 -9.71
N LEU A 85 2.75 -27.12 -9.04
CA LEU A 85 3.73 -27.70 -8.12
C LEU A 85 5.06 -27.99 -8.83
N ASN A 86 5.01 -28.64 -9.98
CA ASN A 86 6.18 -28.93 -10.79
C ASN A 86 6.89 -27.66 -11.28
N ALA A 87 6.14 -26.61 -11.62
CA ALA A 87 6.68 -25.32 -12.08
C ALA A 87 7.51 -24.63 -10.99
N LEU A 88 7.09 -24.74 -9.74
CA LEU A 88 7.85 -24.18 -8.60
C LEU A 88 8.81 -25.18 -7.94
N GLY A 89 8.89 -26.41 -8.46
CA GLY A 89 9.76 -27.47 -7.90
C GLY A 89 9.25 -28.02 -6.56
N ALA A 90 7.99 -27.80 -6.23
CA ALA A 90 7.35 -28.32 -5.03
C ALA A 90 6.77 -29.72 -5.27
N GLN A 91 6.81 -30.59 -4.27
CA GLN A 91 6.07 -31.85 -4.27
C GLN A 91 4.64 -31.67 -3.73
N ARG A 92 4.49 -30.79 -2.77
CA ARG A 92 3.22 -30.43 -2.11
C ARG A 92 3.36 -29.08 -1.42
N ILE A 93 2.24 -28.45 -1.13
CA ILE A 93 2.14 -27.22 -0.35
C ILE A 93 1.15 -27.41 0.81
N PRO A 94 1.23 -26.61 1.88
CA PRO A 94 0.25 -26.65 2.96
C PRO A 94 -1.17 -26.44 2.44
N ASP A 95 -2.12 -27.21 2.96
CA ASP A 95 -3.55 -27.04 2.67
C ASP A 95 -4.14 -25.81 3.39
N PRO A 96 -5.37 -25.38 3.07
CA PRO A 96 -6.02 -24.22 3.67
C PRO A 96 -6.13 -24.29 5.20
N THR A 97 -6.48 -25.46 5.75
CA THR A 97 -6.60 -25.65 7.20
C THR A 97 -5.25 -25.50 7.88
N THR A 98 -4.23 -26.16 7.33
CA THR A 98 -2.84 -26.05 7.78
C THR A 98 -2.32 -24.61 7.73
N ALA A 99 -2.69 -23.84 6.68
CA ALA A 99 -2.33 -22.43 6.58
C ALA A 99 -3.01 -21.57 7.68
N GLY A 100 -4.28 -21.82 7.98
CA GLY A 100 -5.01 -21.17 9.07
C GLY A 100 -4.41 -21.54 10.44
N ASP A 101 -4.10 -22.81 10.67
CA ASP A 101 -3.48 -23.29 11.92
C ASP A 101 -2.07 -22.71 12.12
N PHE A 102 -1.32 -22.51 11.04
CA PHE A 102 -0.03 -21.84 11.11
C PHE A 102 -0.19 -20.39 11.61
N CYS A 103 -1.17 -19.64 11.11
CA CYS A 103 -1.47 -18.29 11.60
C CYS A 103 -1.77 -18.27 13.11
N ARG A 104 -2.47 -19.29 13.64
CA ARG A 104 -2.82 -19.41 15.07
C ARG A 104 -1.64 -19.67 15.99
N ARG A 105 -0.50 -20.12 15.45
CA ARG A 105 0.72 -20.36 16.23
C ARG A 105 1.54 -19.11 16.50
N PHE A 106 1.24 -18.01 15.81
CA PHE A 106 1.95 -16.75 15.99
C PHE A 106 1.62 -16.10 17.34
N GLN A 107 2.63 -15.52 17.92
CA GLN A 107 2.56 -14.54 19.00
C GLN A 107 3.03 -13.19 18.45
N GLU A 108 2.81 -12.10 19.17
CA GLU A 108 3.17 -10.75 18.71
C GLU A 108 4.67 -10.66 18.36
N GLU A 109 5.55 -11.26 19.17
CA GLU A 109 7.00 -11.25 18.92
C GLU A 109 7.38 -11.94 17.60
N HIS A 110 6.66 -13.00 17.23
CA HIS A 110 6.87 -13.68 15.96
C HIS A 110 6.47 -12.78 14.77
N ILE A 111 5.39 -12.01 14.91
CA ILE A 111 4.94 -11.08 13.87
C ILE A 111 5.93 -9.91 13.71
N GLU A 112 6.41 -9.37 14.85
CA GLU A 112 7.45 -8.34 14.85
C GLU A 112 8.73 -8.84 14.16
N THR A 113 9.15 -10.07 14.47
CA THR A 113 10.29 -10.71 13.82
C THR A 113 10.06 -10.87 12.31
N LEU A 114 8.86 -11.29 11.90
CA LEU A 114 8.52 -11.43 10.47
C LEU A 114 8.58 -10.09 9.75
N MET A 115 8.01 -9.02 10.33
CA MET A 115 8.09 -7.67 9.75
C MET A 115 9.54 -7.19 9.67
N HIS A 116 10.35 -7.46 10.69
CA HIS A 116 11.79 -7.15 10.67
C HIS A 116 12.51 -7.89 9.54
N VAL A 117 12.27 -9.18 9.39
CA VAL A 117 12.86 -10.01 8.31
C VAL A 117 12.47 -9.47 6.93
N ILE A 118 11.20 -9.15 6.72
CA ILE A 118 10.73 -8.54 5.47
C ILE A 118 11.44 -7.21 5.21
N ASN A 119 11.65 -6.39 6.25
CA ASN A 119 12.34 -5.12 6.14
C ASN A 119 13.84 -5.28 5.85
N GLU A 120 14.52 -6.32 6.37
CA GLU A 120 15.91 -6.63 6.01
C GLU A 120 16.05 -7.02 4.53
N VAL A 121 15.12 -7.81 4.00
CA VAL A 121 15.08 -8.11 2.55
C VAL A 121 14.81 -6.84 1.75
N ARG A 122 13.90 -5.98 2.21
CA ARG A 122 13.60 -4.67 1.58
C ARG A 122 14.85 -3.79 1.49
N LEU A 123 15.66 -3.74 2.54
CA LEU A 123 16.93 -2.99 2.52
C LEU A 123 17.87 -3.51 1.43
N GLN A 124 17.93 -4.83 1.18
CA GLN A 124 18.74 -5.39 0.09
C GLN A 124 18.25 -4.90 -1.27
N VAL A 125 16.93 -4.82 -1.47
CA VAL A 125 16.32 -4.30 -2.71
C VAL A 125 16.59 -2.82 -2.88
N TRP A 126 16.41 -2.02 -1.82
CA TRP A 126 16.61 -0.58 -1.86
C TRP A 126 18.08 -0.21 -2.12
N ARG A 127 19.05 -0.90 -1.51
CA ARG A 127 20.49 -0.65 -1.71
C ARG A 127 20.93 -0.79 -3.17
N ARG A 128 20.15 -1.46 -4.00
CA ARG A 128 20.41 -1.58 -5.45
C ARG A 128 19.84 -0.41 -6.26
N GLN A 129 19.19 0.54 -5.62
CA GLN A 129 18.62 1.70 -6.31
C GLN A 129 19.68 2.80 -6.52
N PRO A 130 19.49 3.69 -7.52
CA PRO A 130 20.40 4.80 -7.77
C PRO A 130 20.38 5.82 -6.63
N ALA A 131 21.45 6.61 -6.48
CA ALA A 131 21.62 7.59 -5.40
C ALA A 131 20.44 8.58 -5.27
N LYS A 132 19.78 8.91 -6.38
CA LYS A 132 18.57 9.75 -6.40
C LYS A 132 17.41 9.16 -5.60
N PHE A 133 17.32 7.83 -5.49
CA PHE A 133 16.30 7.15 -4.70
C PHE A 133 16.35 7.54 -3.21
N PHE A 134 17.55 7.83 -2.70
CA PHE A 134 17.81 8.10 -1.28
C PHE A 134 17.83 9.61 -0.92
N GLU A 135 17.36 10.49 -1.80
CA GLU A 135 17.33 11.92 -1.51
C GLU A 135 16.38 12.25 -0.37
N GLU A 136 15.15 11.73 -0.41
CA GLU A 136 14.15 11.97 0.62
C GLU A 136 13.18 10.78 0.74
N ALA A 137 12.88 10.38 1.99
CA ALA A 137 11.86 9.39 2.31
C ALA A 137 10.60 10.07 2.81
N PHE A 138 9.45 9.74 2.22
CA PHE A 138 8.13 10.16 2.69
C PHE A 138 7.45 8.99 3.40
N ILE A 139 7.39 9.06 4.72
CA ILE A 139 6.77 8.03 5.56
C ILE A 139 5.37 8.50 5.92
N GLU A 140 4.39 7.66 5.62
CA GLU A 140 2.98 7.93 5.87
C GLU A 140 2.41 6.95 6.88
N GLY A 141 1.52 7.46 7.74
CA GLY A 141 0.75 6.66 8.68
C GLY A 141 -0.73 6.88 8.49
N ASP A 142 -1.51 5.79 8.55
CA ASP A 142 -2.95 5.85 8.54
C ASP A 142 -3.57 4.63 9.23
N GLY A 143 -4.74 4.82 9.85
CA GLY A 143 -5.56 3.76 10.37
C GLY A 143 -6.68 3.40 9.38
N THR A 144 -7.14 2.15 9.43
CA THR A 144 -8.26 1.77 8.58
C THR A 144 -9.10 0.68 9.22
N ILE A 145 -10.42 0.73 9.01
CA ILE A 145 -11.33 -0.30 9.51
C ILE A 145 -11.28 -1.50 8.57
N ALA A 146 -11.03 -2.68 9.13
CA ALA A 146 -11.14 -3.97 8.46
C ALA A 146 -12.39 -4.69 9.00
N PRO A 147 -13.54 -4.58 8.32
CA PRO A 147 -14.79 -5.17 8.80
C PRO A 147 -14.71 -6.70 8.77
N THR A 148 -15.37 -7.33 9.73
CA THR A 148 -15.55 -8.78 9.76
C THR A 148 -16.96 -9.12 10.24
N THR A 149 -17.54 -10.16 9.66
CA THR A 149 -18.87 -10.67 9.99
C THR A 149 -18.84 -11.89 10.91
N GLY A 150 -17.64 -12.35 11.30
CA GLY A 150 -17.48 -13.54 12.16
C GLY A 150 -17.87 -13.23 13.61
N GLU A 151 -18.95 -13.85 14.10
CA GLU A 151 -19.50 -13.62 15.44
C GLU A 151 -18.60 -14.14 16.58
N CYS A 152 -17.73 -15.11 16.29
CA CYS A 152 -16.85 -15.75 17.29
C CYS A 152 -15.39 -15.27 17.20
N LYS A 153 -15.11 -14.15 16.55
CA LYS A 153 -13.74 -13.66 16.44
C LYS A 153 -13.31 -12.87 17.66
N GLU A 154 -12.19 -13.27 18.24
CA GLU A 154 -11.62 -12.60 19.40
C GLU A 154 -10.84 -11.33 19.02
N GLY A 155 -10.89 -10.33 19.92
CA GLY A 155 -10.15 -9.08 19.78
C GLY A 155 -10.75 -8.08 18.77
N MET A 156 -11.89 -8.38 18.14
CA MET A 156 -12.64 -7.40 17.39
C MET A 156 -13.47 -6.50 18.31
N ASP A 157 -13.85 -5.35 17.83
CA ASP A 157 -14.74 -4.43 18.52
C ASP A 157 -15.48 -3.54 17.50
N ILE A 158 -16.40 -2.71 18.01
CA ILE A 158 -17.14 -1.78 17.19
C ILE A 158 -16.34 -0.48 17.01
N SER A 159 -16.18 -0.06 15.76
CA SER A 159 -15.52 1.21 15.43
C SER A 159 -16.40 2.42 15.75
N TYR A 160 -15.81 3.61 15.70
CA TYR A 160 -16.57 4.87 15.85
C TYR A 160 -17.67 5.06 14.79
N ASP A 161 -17.57 4.40 13.63
CA ASP A 161 -18.58 4.38 12.57
C ASP A 161 -19.64 3.28 12.77
N GLY A 162 -19.61 2.55 13.87
CA GLY A 162 -20.54 1.46 14.15
C GLY A 162 -20.26 0.17 13.37
N ILE A 163 -19.05 0.00 12.86
CA ILE A 163 -18.64 -1.19 12.08
C ILE A 163 -17.88 -2.15 12.98
N TRP A 164 -18.32 -3.42 13.03
CA TRP A 164 -17.61 -4.50 13.69
C TRP A 164 -16.38 -4.93 12.93
N GLY A 165 -15.25 -5.05 13.62
CA GLY A 165 -14.02 -5.51 13.01
C GLY A 165 -12.76 -5.15 13.78
N TYR A 166 -11.70 -5.01 13.03
CA TYR A 166 -10.38 -4.59 13.49
C TYR A 166 -10.04 -3.21 12.92
N HIS A 167 -9.07 -2.54 13.53
CA HIS A 167 -8.60 -1.22 13.07
C HIS A 167 -7.09 -1.24 12.81
N PRO A 168 -6.62 -1.87 11.73
CA PRO A 168 -5.22 -1.91 11.38
C PRO A 168 -4.58 -0.52 11.24
N LEU A 169 -3.35 -0.40 11.76
CA LEU A 169 -2.44 0.71 11.49
C LEU A 169 -1.50 0.31 10.35
N VAL A 170 -1.33 1.20 9.39
CA VAL A 170 -0.43 1.04 8.24
C VAL A 170 0.59 2.16 8.25
N ILE A 171 1.87 1.83 8.40
CA ILE A 171 2.98 2.76 8.16
C ILE A 171 3.65 2.35 6.86
N SER A 172 3.80 3.28 5.93
CA SER A 172 4.30 3.02 4.58
C SER A 172 5.36 4.00 4.13
N LEU A 173 6.13 3.60 3.11
CA LEU A 173 6.99 4.50 2.33
C LEU A 173 6.24 4.91 1.06
N ALA A 174 5.84 6.19 0.97
CA ALA A 174 5.08 6.71 -0.17
C ALA A 174 5.87 6.66 -1.49
N ASN A 175 7.20 6.80 -1.44
CA ASN A 175 8.08 6.72 -2.61
C ASN A 175 7.87 5.46 -3.44
N THR A 176 7.66 4.33 -2.77
CA THR A 176 7.52 3.00 -3.38
C THR A 176 6.15 2.38 -3.15
N GLN A 177 5.28 3.06 -2.37
CA GLN A 177 3.99 2.56 -1.93
C GLN A 177 4.09 1.20 -1.19
N GLU A 178 5.17 1.01 -0.42
CA GLU A 178 5.38 -0.22 0.34
C GLU A 178 4.91 -0.07 1.79
N PRO A 179 4.13 -1.03 2.32
CA PRO A 179 3.86 -1.09 3.75
C PRO A 179 5.15 -1.51 4.48
N LEU A 180 5.60 -0.68 5.42
CA LEU A 180 6.78 -0.95 6.24
C LEU A 180 6.41 -1.71 7.51
N PHE A 181 5.34 -1.25 8.16
CA PHE A 181 4.78 -1.83 9.37
C PHE A 181 3.26 -1.90 9.28
N LEU A 182 2.72 -3.03 9.66
CA LEU A 182 1.30 -3.32 9.73
C LEU A 182 0.98 -3.81 11.14
N VAL A 183 0.09 -3.16 11.84
CA VAL A 183 -0.32 -3.55 13.18
C VAL A 183 -1.83 -3.77 13.21
N ASN A 184 -2.28 -4.98 13.54
CA ASN A 184 -3.69 -5.24 13.74
C ASN A 184 -4.11 -4.80 15.15
N ARG A 185 -5.26 -4.15 15.25
CA ARG A 185 -5.79 -3.62 16.52
C ARG A 185 -7.28 -3.85 16.59
N SER A 186 -7.84 -3.81 17.80
CA SER A 186 -9.29 -3.86 17.99
C SER A 186 -10.00 -2.69 17.31
N GLY A 187 -11.23 -2.90 16.84
CA GLY A 187 -11.98 -1.93 16.05
C GLY A 187 -12.23 -0.58 16.73
N ASN A 188 -12.27 -0.55 18.08
CA ASN A 188 -12.48 0.67 18.88
C ASN A 188 -11.21 1.49 19.14
N ARG A 189 -10.04 1.08 18.63
CA ARG A 189 -8.79 1.78 18.91
C ARG A 189 -8.65 3.05 18.06
N PRO A 190 -8.10 4.15 18.63
CA PRO A 190 -7.81 5.36 17.87
C PRO A 190 -6.81 5.11 16.74
N SER A 191 -6.95 5.84 15.62
CA SER A 191 -6.07 5.67 14.45
C SER A 191 -4.59 5.82 14.78
N HIS A 192 -4.25 6.74 15.67
CA HIS A 192 -2.87 7.08 16.04
C HIS A 192 -2.25 6.17 17.12
N GLU A 193 -3.02 5.25 17.73
CA GLU A 193 -2.47 4.41 18.80
C GLU A 193 -1.29 3.57 18.31
N GLY A 194 -0.15 3.70 18.99
CA GLY A 194 1.10 3.01 18.62
C GLY A 194 1.82 3.59 17.42
N ALA A 195 1.27 4.61 16.73
CA ALA A 195 1.84 5.14 15.50
C ALA A 195 3.22 5.77 15.70
N ALA A 196 3.44 6.50 16.80
CA ALA A 196 4.73 7.17 17.04
C ALA A 196 5.90 6.17 17.10
N ALA A 197 5.74 5.04 17.79
CA ALA A 197 6.77 4.00 17.84
C ALA A 197 7.05 3.41 16.45
N ARG A 198 6.01 3.24 15.63
CA ARG A 198 6.15 2.72 14.27
C ARG A 198 6.77 3.75 13.31
N PHE A 199 6.45 5.02 13.48
CA PHE A 199 7.17 6.09 12.77
C PHE A 199 8.67 6.09 13.11
N ASP A 200 9.03 5.93 14.39
CA ASP A 200 10.43 5.85 14.81
C ASP A 200 11.16 4.66 14.17
N GLN A 201 10.53 3.49 14.15
CA GLN A 201 11.06 2.31 13.47
C GLN A 201 11.23 2.53 11.96
N ALA A 202 10.26 3.19 11.32
CA ALA A 202 10.33 3.50 9.90
C ALA A 202 11.41 4.55 9.59
N VAL A 203 11.59 5.55 10.46
CA VAL A 203 12.69 6.53 10.38
C VAL A 203 14.03 5.82 10.46
N GLU A 204 14.20 4.93 11.43
CA GLU A 204 15.45 4.16 11.58
C GLU A 204 15.71 3.25 10.37
N LEU A 205 14.69 2.58 9.87
CA LEU A 205 14.78 1.74 8.66
C LEU A 205 15.25 2.57 7.45
N CYS A 206 14.67 3.76 7.24
CA CYS A 206 15.05 4.65 6.15
C CYS A 206 16.47 5.21 6.32
N ARG A 207 16.91 5.51 7.55
CA ARG A 207 18.29 5.90 7.84
C ARG A 207 19.28 4.79 7.52
N ARG A 208 19.00 3.58 7.95
CA ARG A 208 19.80 2.38 7.63
C ARG A 208 19.89 2.12 6.13
N ALA A 209 18.85 2.47 5.38
CA ALA A 209 18.85 2.40 3.92
C ALA A 209 19.77 3.46 3.28
N GLY A 210 20.01 4.60 3.94
CA GLY A 210 20.81 5.70 3.45
C GLY A 210 20.01 6.90 2.94
N PHE A 211 18.73 7.04 3.29
CA PHE A 211 17.95 8.22 2.96
C PHE A 211 18.53 9.47 3.70
N ARG A 212 18.72 10.55 2.93
CA ARG A 212 19.34 11.77 3.42
C ARG A 212 18.38 12.67 4.19
N LYS A 213 17.13 12.71 3.75
CA LYS A 213 16.04 13.47 4.36
C LYS A 213 14.89 12.53 4.64
N ILE A 214 14.20 12.77 5.74
CA ILE A 214 13.01 11.98 6.11
C ILE A 214 11.90 12.93 6.47
N ARG A 215 10.71 12.66 5.94
CA ARG A 215 9.49 13.42 6.20
C ARG A 215 8.37 12.50 6.61
N LEU A 216 7.74 12.80 7.74
CA LEU A 216 6.54 12.14 8.23
C LEU A 216 5.31 12.88 7.73
N ARG A 217 4.30 12.14 7.32
CA ARG A 217 2.99 12.67 6.93
C ARG A 217 1.87 11.85 7.59
N GLY A 218 0.80 12.52 7.99
CA GLY A 218 -0.37 11.90 8.59
C GLY A 218 -1.56 12.86 8.62
N ASP A 219 -2.74 12.35 8.93
CA ASP A 219 -3.91 13.20 9.14
C ASP A 219 -3.90 13.88 10.52
N THR A 220 -5.03 14.42 10.93
CA THR A 220 -5.18 15.11 12.21
C THR A 220 -4.90 14.20 13.40
N ASP A 221 -5.27 12.93 13.30
CA ASP A 221 -5.07 11.93 14.37
C ASP A 221 -3.59 11.64 14.62
N PHE A 222 -2.73 11.82 13.62
CA PHE A 222 -1.30 11.54 13.71
C PHE A 222 -0.46 12.73 14.19
N SER A 223 -1.06 13.90 14.41
CA SER A 223 -0.40 15.09 14.96
C SER A 223 -0.09 14.97 16.46
N GLN A 224 0.55 13.88 16.86
CA GLN A 224 0.88 13.59 18.28
C GLN A 224 1.91 14.56 18.82
N THR A 225 1.47 15.70 19.34
CA THR A 225 2.31 16.85 19.72
C THR A 225 3.42 16.53 20.71
N ARG A 226 3.27 15.46 21.53
CA ARG A 226 4.30 14.97 22.46
C ARG A 226 5.58 14.49 21.78
N HIS A 227 5.54 14.22 20.48
CA HIS A 227 6.67 13.66 19.74
C HIS A 227 7.30 14.65 18.75
N LEU A 228 6.67 15.81 18.50
CA LEU A 228 7.13 16.78 17.50
C LEU A 228 8.52 17.33 17.81
N ASP A 229 8.77 17.76 19.07
CA ASP A 229 10.09 18.28 19.46
C ASP A 229 11.19 17.25 19.24
N ARG A 230 10.93 16.01 19.62
CA ARG A 230 11.87 14.89 19.43
C ARG A 230 12.16 14.61 17.96
N TRP A 231 11.15 14.56 17.10
CA TRP A 231 11.36 14.36 15.66
C TRP A 231 12.12 15.53 15.03
N ASP A 232 11.82 16.76 15.46
CA ASP A 232 12.54 17.96 15.01
C ASP A 232 14.02 17.91 15.42
N GLU A 233 14.33 17.55 16.67
CA GLU A 233 15.70 17.36 17.18
C GLU A 233 16.45 16.25 16.44
N MET A 234 15.75 15.22 16.01
CA MET A 234 16.30 14.17 15.16
C MET A 234 16.51 14.61 13.70
N GLY A 235 16.17 15.85 13.33
CA GLY A 235 16.26 16.34 11.94
C GLY A 235 15.20 15.73 11.01
N VAL A 236 14.13 15.15 11.57
CA VAL A 236 13.01 14.59 10.80
C VAL A 236 12.01 15.71 10.53
N LYS A 237 11.69 15.94 9.27
CA LYS A 237 10.62 16.86 8.88
C LYS A 237 9.26 16.18 9.01
N PHE A 238 8.24 16.97 9.27
CA PHE A 238 6.86 16.44 9.32
C PHE A 238 5.85 17.44 8.77
N ILE A 239 4.73 16.91 8.27
CA ILE A 239 3.53 17.64 7.89
C ILE A 239 2.35 16.80 8.36
N PHE A 240 1.64 17.26 9.39
CA PHE A 240 0.46 16.60 9.91
C PHE A 240 -0.75 17.51 9.80
N GLY A 241 -1.91 16.94 9.48
CA GLY A 241 -3.18 17.61 9.74
C GLY A 241 -3.25 17.98 11.22
N PHE A 242 -4.01 19.03 11.54
CA PHE A 242 -4.19 19.45 12.93
C PHE A 242 -5.66 19.83 13.16
N ASP A 243 -6.18 19.46 14.32
CA ASP A 243 -7.60 19.70 14.64
C ASP A 243 -7.95 21.18 14.65
N ALA A 244 -9.06 21.50 14.00
CA ALA A 244 -9.60 22.86 13.95
C ALA A 244 -10.28 23.25 15.26
N VAL A 245 -9.52 23.21 16.38
CA VAL A 245 -9.99 23.60 17.69
C VAL A 245 -10.34 25.08 17.75
N LEU A 246 -11.26 25.46 18.64
CA LEU A 246 -11.78 26.82 18.74
C LEU A 246 -10.68 27.91 18.87
N PRO A 247 -9.62 27.73 19.67
CA PRO A 247 -8.52 28.72 19.74
C PRO A 247 -7.85 28.96 18.39
N LEU A 248 -7.58 27.92 17.60
CA LEU A 248 -6.94 28.06 16.28
C LEU A 248 -7.86 28.74 15.27
N ARG A 249 -9.17 28.43 15.30
CA ARG A 249 -10.15 29.12 14.44
C ARG A 249 -10.17 30.62 14.76
N LYS A 250 -10.18 31.01 16.03
CA LYS A 250 -10.13 32.43 16.43
C LYS A 250 -8.88 33.12 15.95
N ILE A 251 -7.71 32.45 15.98
CA ILE A 251 -6.48 33.00 15.42
C ILE A 251 -6.64 33.19 13.90
N ALA A 252 -7.11 32.18 13.18
CA ALA A 252 -7.31 32.26 11.74
C ALA A 252 -8.29 33.38 11.35
N GLU A 253 -9.39 33.53 12.07
CA GLU A 253 -10.41 34.57 11.88
C GLU A 253 -9.86 35.99 12.18
N SER A 254 -8.87 36.11 13.07
CA SER A 254 -8.22 37.39 13.41
C SER A 254 -7.11 37.80 12.42
N LEU A 255 -6.71 36.91 11.50
CA LEU A 255 -5.68 37.25 10.52
C LEU A 255 -6.20 38.32 9.55
N PRO A 256 -5.40 39.36 9.23
CA PRO A 256 -5.81 40.34 8.24
C PRO A 256 -5.93 39.71 6.85
N GLU A 257 -6.85 40.22 6.03
CA GLU A 257 -7.05 39.70 4.67
C GLU A 257 -5.77 39.73 3.83
N SER A 258 -4.83 40.63 4.09
CA SER A 258 -3.51 40.68 3.46
C SER A 258 -2.60 39.48 3.76
N ALA A 259 -2.88 38.71 4.82
CA ALA A 259 -2.15 37.48 5.16
C ALA A 259 -2.64 36.26 4.34
N TRP A 260 -3.82 36.35 3.74
CA TRP A 260 -4.41 35.28 2.94
C TRP A 260 -3.97 35.39 1.48
N ARG A 261 -3.63 34.24 0.91
CA ARG A 261 -3.29 34.09 -0.52
C ARG A 261 -4.21 33.06 -1.14
N ARG A 262 -4.61 33.34 -2.39
CA ARG A 262 -5.43 32.38 -3.14
C ARG A 262 -4.65 31.10 -3.42
N LEU A 263 -5.18 29.96 -3.01
CA LEU A 263 -4.62 28.66 -3.33
C LEU A 263 -5.16 28.17 -4.68
N VAL A 264 -4.28 28.06 -5.67
CA VAL A 264 -4.64 27.57 -6.99
C VAL A 264 -4.09 26.15 -7.15
N ARG A 265 -4.99 25.18 -7.30
CA ARG A 265 -4.59 23.79 -7.51
C ARG A 265 -4.23 23.58 -8.98
N PRO A 266 -3.03 23.06 -9.28
CA PRO A 266 -2.68 22.72 -10.66
C PRO A 266 -3.59 21.61 -11.19
N SER A 267 -3.94 21.69 -12.48
CA SER A 267 -4.69 20.63 -13.15
C SER A 267 -3.94 19.32 -13.12
N LYS A 268 -4.56 18.24 -12.67
CA LYS A 268 -3.94 16.90 -12.61
C LYS A 268 -3.60 16.33 -13.99
N TYR A 269 -4.28 16.79 -15.05
CA TYR A 269 -4.04 16.39 -16.45
C TYR A 269 -4.29 17.55 -17.40
N GLU A 270 -3.52 17.63 -18.45
CA GLU A 270 -3.90 18.36 -19.65
C GLU A 270 -4.89 17.50 -20.45
N VAL A 271 -6.09 18.01 -20.65
CA VAL A 271 -7.07 17.36 -21.55
C VAL A 271 -6.64 17.65 -22.98
N LYS A 272 -5.98 16.70 -23.63
CA LYS A 272 -5.52 16.79 -25.05
C LYS A 272 -6.62 16.46 -26.07
N THR A 273 -7.83 16.17 -25.62
CA THR A 273 -8.96 15.81 -26.48
C THR A 273 -10.01 16.92 -26.47
N GLU A 274 -10.73 17.08 -27.57
CA GLU A 274 -11.88 18.00 -27.65
C GLU A 274 -12.84 17.73 -26.47
N LEU A 275 -13.33 18.84 -25.89
CA LEU A 275 -14.31 18.80 -24.81
C LEU A 275 -15.55 18.02 -25.27
N ARG A 276 -15.71 16.80 -24.85
CA ARG A 276 -16.98 16.08 -25.06
C ARG A 276 -18.07 16.80 -24.26
N GLN A 277 -19.24 16.97 -24.89
CA GLN A 277 -20.43 17.36 -24.12
C GLN A 277 -20.63 16.39 -22.99
N ARG A 278 -20.52 16.89 -21.76
CA ARG A 278 -20.79 16.06 -20.59
C ARG A 278 -22.27 15.74 -20.56
N PRO A 279 -22.66 14.48 -20.37
CA PRO A 279 -24.06 14.14 -20.12
C PRO A 279 -24.55 14.88 -18.87
N GLU A 280 -25.84 15.09 -18.78
CA GLU A 280 -26.47 15.72 -17.62
C GLU A 280 -26.04 15.00 -16.31
N ASN A 281 -25.68 15.77 -15.31
CA ASN A 281 -25.39 15.22 -13.98
C ASN A 281 -26.70 14.88 -13.26
N VAL A 282 -27.20 13.67 -13.51
CA VAL A 282 -28.45 13.16 -12.92
C VAL A 282 -28.42 13.23 -11.40
N LYS A 283 -27.25 12.99 -10.78
CA LYS A 283 -27.10 13.09 -9.32
C LYS A 283 -27.36 14.53 -8.84
N ALA A 284 -26.78 15.52 -9.49
CA ALA A 284 -26.98 16.93 -9.14
C ALA A 284 -28.46 17.34 -9.29
N ARG A 285 -29.14 16.86 -10.34
CA ARG A 285 -30.58 17.08 -10.54
C ARG A 285 -31.39 16.46 -9.39
N ILE A 286 -31.17 15.20 -9.05
CA ILE A 286 -31.90 14.52 -7.96
C ILE A 286 -31.64 15.18 -6.61
N VAL A 287 -30.40 15.59 -6.33
CA VAL A 287 -30.05 16.33 -5.10
C VAL A 287 -30.85 17.62 -5.00
N LYS A 288 -30.96 18.35 -6.10
CA LYS A 288 -31.73 19.61 -6.17
C LYS A 288 -33.24 19.37 -6.06
N GLU A 289 -33.81 18.42 -6.81
CA GLU A 289 -35.25 18.07 -6.81
C GLU A 289 -35.74 17.55 -5.44
N ARG A 290 -34.88 16.81 -4.73
CA ARG A 290 -35.24 16.23 -3.40
C ARG A 290 -34.77 17.07 -2.23
N GLU A 291 -34.32 18.30 -2.47
CA GLU A 291 -33.85 19.26 -1.47
C GLU A 291 -32.76 18.71 -0.54
N PHE A 292 -31.90 17.81 -1.07
CA PHE A 292 -30.71 17.40 -0.35
C PHE A 292 -29.69 18.54 -0.30
N ARG A 293 -28.91 18.57 0.78
CA ARG A 293 -27.84 19.54 0.96
C ARG A 293 -26.74 19.28 -0.08
N SER A 294 -26.40 20.27 -0.87
CA SER A 294 -25.26 20.30 -1.80
C SER A 294 -24.24 21.30 -1.32
N ILE A 295 -22.96 20.95 -1.37
CA ILE A 295 -21.86 21.80 -0.92
C ILE A 295 -20.95 22.03 -2.12
N HIS A 296 -20.75 23.29 -2.48
CA HIS A 296 -19.88 23.72 -3.55
C HIS A 296 -18.67 24.45 -2.98
N LEU A 297 -17.48 24.13 -3.49
CA LEU A 297 -16.24 24.81 -3.14
C LEU A 297 -16.06 25.99 -4.10
N ASP A 298 -16.15 27.20 -3.56
CA ASP A 298 -16.02 28.43 -4.36
C ASP A 298 -14.56 28.83 -4.46
N SER A 299 -13.85 28.73 -3.33
CA SER A 299 -12.45 29.11 -3.28
C SER A 299 -11.69 28.48 -2.10
N GLU A 300 -10.37 28.45 -2.26
CA GLU A 300 -9.44 28.10 -1.21
C GLU A 300 -8.42 29.24 -1.05
N ASP A 301 -8.17 29.63 0.20
CA ASP A 301 -7.14 30.59 0.54
C ASP A 301 -6.23 29.98 1.61
N VAL A 302 -4.96 30.38 1.61
CA VAL A 302 -3.96 29.87 2.55
C VAL A 302 -3.28 31.01 3.29
N ALA A 303 -3.08 30.82 4.58
CA ALA A 303 -2.30 31.70 5.44
C ALA A 303 -1.43 30.87 6.41
N GLU A 304 -0.56 31.52 7.15
CA GLU A 304 0.29 30.85 8.12
C GLU A 304 0.54 31.72 9.36
N PHE A 305 0.84 31.04 10.46
CA PHE A 305 1.27 31.68 11.70
C PHE A 305 2.12 30.71 12.54
N GLN A 306 2.78 31.22 13.58
CA GLN A 306 3.48 30.38 14.54
C GLN A 306 2.54 29.92 15.64
N TYR A 307 2.66 28.66 16.03
CA TYR A 307 1.87 28.06 17.08
C TYR A 307 2.70 27.10 17.93
N THR A 308 2.58 27.23 19.25
CA THR A 308 3.21 26.30 20.20
C THR A 308 2.16 25.39 20.78
N PRO A 309 2.09 24.09 20.37
CA PRO A 309 1.20 23.13 20.98
C PRO A 309 1.51 22.93 22.48
N THR A 310 0.52 22.55 23.27
CA THR A 310 0.63 22.44 24.74
C THR A 310 1.78 21.49 25.18
N HIS A 311 2.11 20.47 24.41
CA HIS A 311 3.15 19.51 24.76
C HIS A 311 4.51 19.81 24.10
N CYS A 312 4.62 20.93 23.37
CA CYS A 312 5.86 21.32 22.71
C CYS A 312 6.53 22.48 23.46
N GLN A 313 7.85 22.49 23.43
CA GLN A 313 8.67 23.56 23.99
C GLN A 313 8.99 24.65 22.96
N LYS A 314 8.86 24.32 21.66
CA LYS A 314 9.17 25.22 20.54
C LYS A 314 7.90 25.60 19.78
N PRO A 315 7.90 26.80 19.14
CA PRO A 315 6.87 27.11 18.16
C PRO A 315 7.11 26.35 16.86
N TYR A 316 6.01 25.90 16.26
CA TYR A 316 6.01 25.31 14.93
C TYR A 316 5.21 26.18 13.96
N ARG A 317 5.42 25.96 12.70
CA ARG A 317 4.67 26.60 11.62
C ARG A 317 3.31 25.96 11.53
N MET A 318 2.26 26.76 11.65
CA MET A 318 0.88 26.37 11.42
C MET A 318 0.41 26.97 10.10
N VAL A 319 0.11 26.14 9.12
CA VAL A 319 -0.48 26.54 7.84
C VAL A 319 -1.96 26.30 7.91
N VAL A 320 -2.77 27.28 7.55
CA VAL A 320 -4.24 27.19 7.54
C VAL A 320 -4.78 27.37 6.13
N CYS A 321 -5.62 26.43 5.71
CA CYS A 321 -6.39 26.52 4.47
C CYS A 321 -7.83 26.89 4.80
N ARG A 322 -8.29 28.05 4.33
CA ARG A 322 -9.65 28.53 4.41
C ARG A 322 -10.40 28.10 3.15
N LYS A 323 -11.45 27.30 3.30
CA LYS A 323 -12.35 26.92 2.19
C LYS A 323 -13.62 27.70 2.29
N ASN A 324 -13.89 28.51 1.28
CA ASN A 324 -15.13 29.21 1.11
C ASN A 324 -16.10 28.28 0.37
N LEU A 325 -17.22 27.99 0.98
CA LEU A 325 -18.19 27.01 0.52
C LEU A 325 -19.54 27.66 0.35
N THR A 326 -20.25 27.35 -0.72
CA THR A 326 -21.67 27.62 -0.86
C THR A 326 -22.46 26.36 -0.55
N ILE A 327 -23.38 26.43 0.39
CA ILE A 327 -24.28 25.34 0.76
C ILE A 327 -25.65 25.65 0.17
N GLU A 328 -26.11 24.81 -0.75
CA GLU A 328 -27.43 24.88 -1.36
C GLU A 328 -28.33 23.78 -0.80
N ARG A 329 -29.60 24.12 -0.55
CA ARG A 329 -30.65 23.17 -0.22
C ARG A 329 -31.89 23.45 -1.05
N GLY A 330 -32.16 22.61 -2.05
CA GLY A 330 -33.22 22.86 -3.02
C GLY A 330 -32.97 24.12 -3.85
N VAL A 331 -34.01 24.92 -4.02
CA VAL A 331 -33.98 26.20 -4.79
C VAL A 331 -34.02 27.43 -3.87
N LYS A 332 -34.26 27.24 -2.58
CA LYS A 332 -34.65 28.34 -1.66
C LYS A 332 -33.60 28.72 -0.61
N GLU A 333 -32.61 27.91 -0.36
CA GLU A 333 -31.65 28.14 0.70
C GLU A 333 -30.22 28.10 0.16
N ILE A 334 -29.55 29.26 0.17
CA ILE A 334 -28.14 29.41 -0.17
C ILE A 334 -27.48 30.02 1.06
N VAL A 335 -26.48 29.32 1.61
CA VAL A 335 -25.74 29.79 2.81
C VAL A 335 -24.25 29.65 2.51
N ASP A 336 -23.50 30.71 2.77
CA ASP A 336 -22.05 30.69 2.73
C ASP A 336 -21.52 30.06 4.04
N ASP A 337 -20.55 29.17 3.91
CA ASP A 337 -19.87 28.49 5.03
C ASP A 337 -18.36 28.58 4.85
N ILE A 338 -17.64 28.84 5.91
CA ILE A 338 -16.19 28.91 5.90
C ILE A 338 -15.65 27.80 6.75
N ARG A 339 -14.80 26.96 6.15
CA ARG A 339 -14.11 25.86 6.85
C ARG A 339 -12.61 26.05 6.85
N TYR A 340 -12.01 25.83 8.01
CA TYR A 340 -10.59 25.91 8.23
C TYR A 340 -9.98 24.53 8.38
N PHE A 341 -8.87 24.29 7.67
CA PHE A 341 -8.06 23.09 7.76
C PHE A 341 -6.64 23.49 8.14
N PHE A 342 -6.13 22.92 9.22
CA PHE A 342 -4.84 23.28 9.77
C PHE A 342 -3.82 22.19 9.50
N TYR A 343 -2.56 22.61 9.27
CA TYR A 343 -1.43 21.72 9.07
C TYR A 343 -0.26 22.22 9.91
N ILE A 344 0.27 21.35 10.80
CA ILE A 344 1.44 21.65 11.61
C ILE A 344 2.70 21.08 10.96
N THR A 345 3.77 21.87 10.91
CA THR A 345 5.02 21.46 10.27
C THR A 345 6.22 22.15 10.89
N ASN A 346 7.39 21.50 10.85
CA ASN A 346 8.69 22.08 11.11
C ASN A 346 9.46 22.43 9.81
N ASN A 347 8.78 22.35 8.67
CA ASN A 347 9.38 22.68 7.37
C ASN A 347 9.13 24.15 7.02
N TRP A 348 10.18 24.94 7.03
CA TRP A 348 10.17 26.36 6.69
C TRP A 348 10.62 26.64 5.26
N ASP A 349 11.14 25.61 4.55
CA ASP A 349 11.68 25.76 3.19
C ASP A 349 10.58 25.79 2.13
N LEU A 350 9.44 25.11 2.39
CA LEU A 350 8.30 25.04 1.49
C LEU A 350 7.37 26.25 1.66
N SER A 351 6.75 26.69 0.58
CA SER A 351 5.66 27.67 0.64
C SER A 351 4.42 27.07 1.33
N PRO A 352 3.49 27.92 1.87
CA PRO A 352 2.24 27.41 2.45
C PRO A 352 1.42 26.58 1.47
N ASP A 353 1.40 26.95 0.18
CA ASP A 353 0.72 26.18 -0.87
C ASP A 353 1.31 24.78 -1.03
N GLU A 354 2.65 24.67 -1.05
CA GLU A 354 3.34 23.38 -1.13
C GLU A 354 3.07 22.52 0.10
N ILE A 355 2.99 23.09 1.30
CA ILE A 355 2.61 22.37 2.52
C ILE A 355 1.20 21.78 2.39
N VAL A 356 0.23 22.58 1.88
CA VAL A 356 -1.15 22.08 1.67
C VAL A 356 -1.17 21.01 0.60
N PHE A 357 -0.41 21.16 -0.50
CA PHE A 357 -0.35 20.15 -1.56
C PHE A 357 0.29 18.85 -1.06
N GLU A 358 1.40 18.92 -0.33
CA GLU A 358 2.05 17.73 0.24
C GLU A 358 1.18 17.02 1.28
N ALA A 359 0.48 17.78 2.14
CA ALA A 359 -0.48 17.19 3.08
C ALA A 359 -1.62 16.46 2.36
N ASN A 360 -2.06 16.96 1.19
CA ASN A 360 -3.13 16.33 0.40
C ASN A 360 -2.62 15.22 -0.52
N ASP A 361 -1.31 15.12 -0.81
CA ASP A 361 -0.72 14.05 -1.63
C ASP A 361 -0.78 12.65 -0.95
N ARG A 362 -1.27 12.59 0.27
CA ARG A 362 -1.60 11.37 1.01
C ARG A 362 -2.65 10.47 0.34
N CYS A 363 -3.27 10.89 -0.75
CA CYS A 363 -4.12 10.00 -1.58
C CYS A 363 -3.38 8.70 -1.98
N ASN A 364 -2.05 8.69 -1.98
CA ASN A 364 -1.24 7.49 -2.22
C ASN A 364 -1.36 6.46 -1.08
N GLN A 365 -1.48 6.90 0.18
CA GLN A 365 -1.70 6.03 1.34
C GLN A 365 -3.09 5.39 1.28
N GLU A 366 -4.12 6.17 0.96
CA GLU A 366 -5.48 5.66 0.79
C GLU A 366 -5.53 4.61 -0.33
N ASN A 367 -4.82 4.85 -1.46
CA ASN A 367 -4.70 3.89 -2.54
C ASN A 367 -3.99 2.60 -2.08
N LEU A 368 -2.89 2.71 -1.33
CA LEU A 368 -2.21 1.53 -0.78
C LEU A 368 -3.15 0.72 0.12
N ILE A 369 -3.85 1.37 1.04
CA ILE A 369 -4.82 0.72 1.92
C ILE A 369 -5.93 0.04 1.12
N ALA A 370 -6.46 0.70 0.09
CA ALA A 370 -7.44 0.10 -0.81
C ALA A 370 -6.88 -1.15 -1.52
N GLN A 371 -5.62 -1.13 -1.94
CA GLN A 371 -4.96 -2.28 -2.55
C GLN A 371 -4.71 -3.42 -1.53
N LEU A 372 -4.35 -3.10 -0.29
CA LEU A 372 -4.21 -4.09 0.78
C LEU A 372 -5.55 -4.75 1.13
N LYS A 373 -6.65 -3.99 1.09
CA LYS A 373 -8.03 -4.50 1.33
C LYS A 373 -8.55 -5.35 0.17
N SER A 374 -8.53 -4.81 -1.04
CA SER A 374 -9.23 -5.39 -2.20
C SER A 374 -8.31 -6.13 -3.16
N GLY A 375 -7.09 -5.65 -3.39
CA GLY A 375 -6.12 -6.24 -4.30
C GLY A 375 -5.45 -7.46 -3.71
N VAL A 376 -4.64 -7.25 -2.69
CA VAL A 376 -3.89 -8.31 -1.96
C VAL A 376 -4.78 -9.09 -1.01
N ARG A 377 -5.86 -8.47 -0.53
CA ARG A 377 -6.81 -9.04 0.43
C ARG A 377 -6.19 -9.39 1.79
N SER A 378 -5.09 -8.71 2.15
CA SER A 378 -4.42 -8.93 3.43
C SER A 378 -5.26 -8.56 4.65
N MET A 379 -6.28 -7.72 4.46
CA MET A 379 -7.20 -7.29 5.52
C MET A 379 -8.54 -8.07 5.51
N LYS A 380 -8.57 -9.28 4.95
CA LYS A 380 -9.76 -10.16 4.97
C LYS A 380 -10.05 -10.77 6.33
N MET A 381 -9.04 -10.82 7.20
CA MET A 381 -9.17 -11.37 8.55
C MET A 381 -9.81 -12.78 8.58
N PRO A 382 -9.19 -13.78 7.91
CA PRO A 382 -9.81 -15.08 7.70
C PRO A 382 -9.80 -16.00 8.92
N VAL A 383 -9.04 -15.67 9.95
CA VAL A 383 -8.86 -16.50 11.16
C VAL A 383 -9.67 -15.96 12.34
N ASP A 384 -9.56 -16.59 13.50
CA ASP A 384 -10.47 -16.45 14.64
C ASP A 384 -10.07 -15.37 15.66
N ASN A 385 -8.80 -14.99 15.77
CA ASN A 385 -8.37 -14.00 16.76
C ASN A 385 -7.50 -12.88 16.18
N LEU A 386 -7.29 -11.83 16.96
CA LEU A 386 -6.57 -10.62 16.56
C LEU A 386 -5.14 -10.90 16.10
N VAL A 387 -4.39 -11.69 16.86
CA VAL A 387 -2.97 -11.99 16.59
C VAL A 387 -2.82 -12.86 15.36
N SER A 388 -3.65 -13.89 15.20
CA SER A 388 -3.65 -14.76 14.03
C SER A 388 -3.99 -14.00 12.75
N ASN A 389 -4.95 -13.07 12.83
CA ASN A 389 -5.30 -12.18 11.71
C ASN A 389 -4.19 -11.18 11.41
N TRP A 390 -3.45 -10.73 12.43
CA TRP A 390 -2.27 -9.88 12.23
C TRP A 390 -1.16 -10.64 11.49
N ALA A 391 -0.88 -11.88 11.89
CA ALA A 391 0.06 -12.74 11.19
C ALA A 391 -0.34 -12.94 9.72
N TYR A 392 -1.60 -13.29 9.45
CA TYR A 392 -2.13 -13.39 8.08
C TYR A 392 -1.96 -12.09 7.30
N MET A 393 -2.28 -10.95 7.90
CA MET A 393 -2.19 -9.63 7.27
C MET A 393 -0.76 -9.33 6.81
N VAL A 394 0.24 -9.60 7.65
CA VAL A 394 1.66 -9.40 7.31
C VAL A 394 2.10 -10.36 6.21
N MET A 395 1.77 -11.65 6.32
CA MET A 395 2.11 -12.66 5.31
C MET A 395 1.48 -12.37 3.95
N ALA A 396 0.19 -12.06 3.92
CA ALA A 396 -0.48 -11.74 2.66
C ALA A 396 0.05 -10.43 2.04
N SER A 397 0.37 -9.40 2.85
CA SER A 397 0.91 -8.14 2.36
C SER A 397 2.31 -8.26 1.74
N LEU A 398 3.04 -9.34 2.01
CA LEU A 398 4.29 -9.66 1.32
C LEU A 398 4.09 -9.72 -0.20
N ALA A 399 2.92 -10.15 -0.66
CA ALA A 399 2.58 -10.16 -2.08
C ALA A 399 2.69 -8.76 -2.74
N TRP A 400 2.26 -7.71 -2.01
CA TRP A 400 2.44 -6.33 -2.47
C TRP A 400 3.90 -5.91 -2.50
N SER A 401 4.66 -6.26 -1.46
CA SER A 401 6.10 -5.99 -1.42
C SER A 401 6.83 -6.70 -2.56
N LEU A 402 6.50 -7.95 -2.87
CA LEU A 402 7.07 -8.69 -4.00
C LEU A 402 6.77 -8.02 -5.35
N LYS A 403 5.55 -7.48 -5.54
CA LYS A 403 5.22 -6.66 -6.73
C LYS A 403 6.09 -5.40 -6.79
N ALA A 404 6.25 -4.68 -5.68
CA ALA A 404 7.06 -3.47 -5.62
C ALA A 404 8.55 -3.78 -5.89
N TRP A 405 9.07 -4.85 -5.31
CA TRP A 405 10.46 -5.29 -5.53
C TRP A 405 10.71 -5.71 -6.97
N LEU A 406 9.78 -6.43 -7.59
CA LEU A 406 9.90 -6.74 -9.02
C LEU A 406 10.01 -5.47 -9.87
N ALA A 407 9.19 -4.46 -9.58
CA ALA A 407 9.28 -3.17 -10.25
C ALA A 407 10.63 -2.47 -9.99
N LEU A 408 11.13 -2.49 -8.74
CA LEU A 408 12.40 -1.89 -8.36
C LEU A 408 13.61 -2.58 -9.01
N PHE A 409 13.51 -3.87 -9.33
CA PHE A 409 14.55 -4.60 -10.07
C PHE A 409 14.57 -4.33 -11.57
N LEU A 410 13.52 -3.72 -12.15
CA LEU A 410 13.51 -3.38 -13.57
C LEU A 410 14.68 -2.43 -13.89
N PRO A 411 15.59 -2.82 -14.80
CA PRO A 411 16.72 -2.00 -15.18
C PRO A 411 16.26 -0.75 -15.94
N ALA A 412 16.79 0.41 -15.55
CA ALA A 412 16.54 1.70 -16.20
C ALA A 412 17.88 2.33 -16.60
N GLN A 413 18.56 1.72 -17.56
CA GLN A 413 19.91 2.11 -18.02
C GLN A 413 19.98 2.22 -19.54
N GLY A 414 21.08 2.78 -20.06
CA GLY A 414 21.38 2.86 -21.48
C GLY A 414 20.56 3.91 -22.24
N ARG A 415 20.49 3.76 -23.59
CA ARG A 415 19.85 4.71 -24.51
C ARG A 415 18.37 4.98 -24.19
N TRP A 416 17.66 4.00 -23.62
CA TRP A 416 16.23 4.04 -23.32
C TRP A 416 15.94 4.30 -21.85
N ARG A 417 16.90 4.89 -21.11
CA ARG A 417 16.81 5.10 -19.64
C ARG A 417 15.49 5.78 -19.22
N GLU A 418 15.09 6.84 -19.89
CA GLU A 418 13.86 7.59 -19.55
C GLU A 418 12.63 6.70 -19.70
N LYS A 419 12.44 6.09 -20.86
CA LYS A 419 11.34 5.14 -21.11
C LYS A 419 11.32 4.00 -20.09
N HIS A 420 12.49 3.41 -19.80
CA HIS A 420 12.60 2.32 -18.84
C HIS A 420 12.28 2.79 -17.39
N SER A 421 12.60 4.04 -17.06
CA SER A 421 12.25 4.65 -15.77
C SER A 421 10.75 4.89 -15.65
N GLU A 422 10.09 5.33 -16.71
CA GLU A 422 8.63 5.47 -16.78
C GLU A 422 7.93 4.12 -16.66
N GLU A 423 8.40 3.11 -17.38
CA GLU A 423 7.88 1.74 -17.29
C GLU A 423 8.04 1.17 -15.87
N LYS A 424 9.19 1.36 -15.23
CA LYS A 424 9.44 0.99 -13.83
C LYS A 424 8.45 1.67 -12.89
N THR A 425 8.24 2.97 -13.05
CA THR A 425 7.28 3.74 -12.27
C THR A 425 5.85 3.26 -12.50
N THR A 426 5.50 2.95 -13.76
CA THR A 426 4.19 2.41 -14.13
C THR A 426 3.91 1.09 -13.44
N VAL A 427 4.88 0.16 -13.43
CA VAL A 427 4.72 -1.13 -12.73
C VAL A 427 4.65 -0.94 -11.22
N LEU A 428 5.47 -0.05 -10.65
CA LEU A 428 5.47 0.25 -9.23
C LEU A 428 4.13 0.79 -8.75
N ARG A 429 3.51 1.69 -9.52
CA ARG A 429 2.20 2.30 -9.21
C ARG A 429 0.99 1.50 -9.69
N MET A 430 1.22 0.38 -10.39
CA MET A 430 0.16 -0.44 -10.94
C MET A 430 -0.69 -1.04 -9.83
N GLU A 431 -2.01 -1.01 -10.00
CA GLU A 431 -2.95 -1.73 -9.13
C GLU A 431 -2.64 -3.22 -9.14
N PHE A 432 -2.86 -3.89 -8.00
CA PHE A 432 -2.46 -5.28 -7.83
C PHE A 432 -3.15 -6.21 -8.82
N LYS A 433 -4.45 -6.02 -9.05
CA LYS A 433 -5.21 -6.81 -10.02
C LYS A 433 -4.65 -6.67 -11.44
N LYS A 434 -4.34 -5.43 -11.86
CA LYS A 434 -3.72 -5.17 -13.15
C LYS A 434 -2.32 -5.80 -13.25
N PHE A 435 -1.55 -5.76 -12.16
CA PHE A 435 -0.25 -6.44 -12.08
C PHE A 435 -0.40 -7.95 -12.28
N ILE A 436 -1.33 -8.59 -11.58
CA ILE A 436 -1.63 -10.01 -11.76
C ILE A 436 -1.98 -10.32 -13.21
N ASP A 437 -2.92 -9.59 -13.80
CA ASP A 437 -3.40 -9.85 -15.17
C ASP A 437 -2.31 -9.60 -16.23
N THR A 438 -1.30 -8.77 -15.91
CA THR A 438 -0.25 -8.36 -16.85
C THR A 438 1.03 -9.18 -16.71
N PHE A 439 1.47 -9.44 -15.46
CA PHE A 439 2.77 -10.04 -15.17
C PHE A 439 2.69 -11.46 -14.61
N VAL A 440 1.56 -11.89 -14.08
CA VAL A 440 1.42 -13.20 -13.44
C VAL A 440 0.55 -14.14 -14.29
N ARG A 441 -0.62 -13.67 -14.74
CA ARG A 441 -1.58 -14.44 -15.54
C ARG A 441 -1.14 -14.51 -17.01
N ILE A 442 0.02 -15.08 -17.23
CA ILE A 442 0.59 -15.33 -18.57
C ILE A 442 0.55 -16.85 -18.79
N PRO A 443 -0.30 -17.35 -19.70
CA PRO A 443 -0.33 -18.78 -20.00
C PRO A 443 1.03 -19.30 -20.43
N ALA A 444 1.47 -20.39 -19.86
CA ALA A 444 2.75 -21.00 -20.17
C ALA A 444 2.65 -22.53 -20.23
N GLN A 445 3.47 -23.13 -21.10
CA GLN A 445 3.72 -24.55 -21.08
C GLN A 445 4.97 -24.82 -20.22
N ILE A 446 4.85 -25.74 -19.26
CA ILE A 446 5.95 -26.12 -18.38
C ILE A 446 6.67 -27.35 -18.97
N ILE A 447 7.96 -27.20 -19.24
CA ILE A 447 8.80 -28.25 -19.76
C ILE A 447 9.88 -28.55 -18.72
N LYS A 448 9.85 -29.74 -18.12
CA LYS A 448 10.86 -30.21 -17.16
C LYS A 448 11.89 -31.08 -17.89
N THR A 449 13.12 -30.64 -17.85
CA THR A 449 14.28 -31.43 -18.26
C THR A 449 15.11 -31.80 -17.04
N GLY A 450 16.06 -32.71 -17.10
CA GLY A 450 16.79 -33.23 -15.94
C GLY A 450 17.43 -32.18 -15.02
N ARG A 451 17.68 -30.96 -15.53
CA ARG A 451 18.33 -29.86 -14.77
C ARG A 451 17.65 -28.50 -14.87
N ARG A 452 16.55 -28.37 -15.65
CA ARG A 452 15.92 -27.09 -15.94
C ARG A 452 14.41 -27.23 -15.98
N ILE A 453 13.72 -26.20 -15.48
CA ILE A 453 12.30 -25.98 -15.67
C ILE A 453 12.16 -24.81 -16.63
N VAL A 454 11.56 -25.06 -17.81
CA VAL A 454 11.39 -24.06 -18.87
C VAL A 454 9.92 -23.64 -18.91
N TYR A 455 9.68 -22.36 -18.78
CA TYR A 455 8.37 -21.74 -18.97
C TYR A 455 8.29 -21.22 -20.41
N ARG A 456 7.57 -21.94 -21.27
CA ARG A 456 7.29 -21.50 -22.64
C ARG A 456 6.02 -20.68 -22.64
N LEU A 457 6.12 -19.35 -22.78
CA LEU A 457 4.99 -18.45 -22.80
C LEU A 457 4.13 -18.69 -24.04
N LEU A 458 2.80 -18.84 -23.86
CA LEU A 458 1.85 -19.18 -24.92
C LEU A 458 1.03 -17.96 -25.39
N ALA A 459 1.06 -16.87 -24.64
CA ALA A 459 0.32 -15.65 -24.96
C ALA A 459 1.27 -14.45 -24.98
N TRP A 460 0.89 -13.45 -25.76
CA TRP A 460 1.58 -12.17 -25.81
C TRP A 460 0.68 -11.08 -25.23
N ASN A 461 1.27 -10.13 -24.49
CA ASN A 461 0.60 -8.94 -24.02
C ASN A 461 1.48 -7.69 -24.19
N PRO A 462 0.92 -6.46 -24.16
CA PRO A 462 1.68 -5.23 -24.40
C PRO A 462 2.85 -5.00 -23.44
N PHE A 463 2.88 -5.64 -22.28
CA PHE A 463 3.92 -5.50 -21.25
C PHE A 463 4.96 -6.63 -21.30
N GLN A 464 4.85 -7.57 -22.25
CA GLN A 464 5.73 -8.73 -22.32
C GLN A 464 7.22 -8.34 -22.45
N HIS A 465 7.52 -7.24 -23.14
CA HIS A 465 8.88 -6.73 -23.25
C HIS A 465 9.46 -6.30 -21.89
N ILE A 466 8.62 -5.76 -20.98
CA ILE A 466 9.01 -5.43 -19.60
C ILE A 466 9.22 -6.70 -18.80
N PHE A 467 8.33 -7.69 -18.96
CA PHE A 467 8.44 -9.00 -18.31
C PHE A 467 9.76 -9.70 -18.69
N LEU A 468 10.09 -9.77 -19.98
CA LEU A 468 11.32 -10.40 -20.45
C LEU A 468 12.57 -9.67 -19.94
N ARG A 469 12.54 -8.35 -19.89
CA ARG A 469 13.62 -7.55 -19.30
C ARG A 469 13.81 -7.81 -17.80
N ALA A 470 12.70 -8.07 -17.08
CA ALA A 470 12.79 -8.51 -15.69
C ALA A 470 13.40 -9.91 -15.57
N VAL A 471 13.07 -10.84 -16.47
CA VAL A 471 13.68 -12.18 -16.52
C VAL A 471 15.20 -12.07 -16.74
N GLU A 472 15.62 -11.27 -17.71
CA GLU A 472 17.05 -11.04 -18.00
C GLU A 472 17.81 -10.44 -16.80
N ALA A 473 17.18 -9.52 -16.05
CA ALA A 473 17.78 -8.91 -14.87
C ALA A 473 18.14 -9.95 -13.77
N PHE A 474 17.40 -11.06 -13.71
CA PHE A 474 17.69 -12.17 -12.78
C PHE A 474 18.55 -13.30 -13.41
N GLU A 475 18.81 -13.31 -14.71
CA GLU A 475 19.72 -14.25 -15.35
C GLU A 475 21.17 -13.81 -15.27
N HIS A 476 21.38 -12.52 -15.28
CA HIS A 476 22.69 -11.90 -15.08
C HIS A 476 22.69 -11.14 -13.76
N PRO A 477 23.17 -11.75 -12.65
CA PRO A 477 23.21 -11.06 -11.38
C PRO A 477 23.93 -9.73 -11.56
N LEU A 478 23.23 -8.64 -11.26
CA LEU A 478 23.80 -7.29 -11.32
C LEU A 478 25.03 -7.29 -10.40
N ARG A 479 26.20 -7.24 -11.01
CA ARG A 479 27.45 -7.04 -10.26
C ARG A 479 27.34 -5.69 -9.56
N CYS A 480 27.38 -5.72 -8.23
CA CYS A 480 27.51 -4.53 -7.38
C CYS A 480 28.83 -3.83 -7.63
#